data_8b813d78e24486e1e4f25dfb45da1c65
#
_entry.id   8b813d78e24486e1e4f25dfb45da1c65
#
_cell.length_a   1.000
_cell.length_b   1.000
_cell.length_c   1.000
_cell.angle_alpha   90.00
_cell.angle_beta   90.00
_cell.angle_gamma   90.00
#
_symmetry.space_group_name_H-M   'P 1'
#
loop_
_entity.id
_entity.type
_entity.pdbx_description
1 polymer ?
#
loop_
_entity_poly.entity_id
_entity_poly.type
_entity_poly.pdbx_seq_one_letter_code
_entity_poly.pdbx_strand_id
1 'polypeptide(L)'
;AVLDWAVGRNVGFSKFVSLGNKADISESDILEFLADDPSTRVILGYVESIDDGRRFLRAARNVTPRKPVIVVKAGATAAGARAASSHTGSLAGSDRAYAAAFRQGGVLRAGTVEDLFDLALGFAMQPLPLGDRLLILTNAGGPGILAADTAERLGIPLAEVSAPLRARIFPALPPTSSLGNPVDIIGDARADRYGSVLSALRDEPSVDAVLVLLTPQAMTEPEETARATVSAFAGSGKTVLASFLGEATVASSRRILSEGGVPNYAVPERAVRTLYAMLRYSRIRRAAGHVTGEAPSVRPEKAERIVSETLAAGRRALGEEESRGILEAYGFTFPRHAFAGTSDGAVAAYREMGSGSVVMKIVSPQILHKTDVGGVRLDLRGEEDVARAFMEITSSVRRLAPSAWIAGVSIQEMVTGGRELIVGMSRDPQFGPLLMFGLGGIYVEVLKDVSFRVAPVSRSDAGEMVREIRSWPLLAAYRGREPADEGAIVEALMRVSRLSCDFPEIQELDINPLLVMSKGKGILAIDCRMTVAEAP
;
A
#
# COMPACT_ATOMS: atom_id res chain seq x y z
N ALA A 1 0.87 28.43 15.26
CA ALA A 1 1.65 28.14 14.04
C ALA A 1 0.73 27.72 12.88
N VAL A 2 -0.05 26.63 12.97
CA VAL A 2 -0.90 26.12 11.86
C VAL A 2 -1.98 27.16 11.46
N LEU A 3 -2.68 27.75 12.43
CA LEU A 3 -3.69 28.79 12.17
C LEU A 3 -3.07 30.05 11.58
N ASP A 4 -1.92 30.49 12.08
CA ASP A 4 -1.18 31.63 11.58
C ASP A 4 -0.70 31.43 10.13
N TRP A 5 -0.20 30.24 9.84
CA TRP A 5 0.18 29.83 8.49
C TRP A 5 -1.01 29.84 7.52
N ALA A 6 -2.19 29.37 7.98
CA ALA A 6 -3.42 29.34 7.20
C ALA A 6 -3.93 30.76 6.87
N VAL A 7 -3.85 31.68 7.84
CA VAL A 7 -4.19 33.09 7.63
C VAL A 7 -3.33 33.69 6.51
N GLY A 8 -2.01 33.46 6.55
CA GLY A 8 -1.09 33.97 5.52
C GLY A 8 -1.35 33.41 4.11
N ARG A 9 -2.11 32.31 3.98
CA ARG A 9 -2.47 31.67 2.70
C ARG A 9 -3.97 31.73 2.37
N ASN A 10 -4.72 32.49 3.13
CA ASN A 10 -6.18 32.63 2.98
C ASN A 10 -6.92 31.29 3.01
N VAL A 11 -6.47 30.37 3.89
CA VAL A 11 -7.11 29.07 4.13
C VAL A 11 -8.04 29.18 5.34
N GLY A 12 -9.34 28.96 5.14
CA GLY A 12 -10.33 28.95 6.20
C GLY A 12 -10.58 27.56 6.77
N PHE A 13 -10.93 27.49 8.05
CA PHE A 13 -11.38 26.27 8.72
C PHE A 13 -12.84 26.38 9.12
N SER A 14 -13.62 25.32 8.88
CA SER A 14 -14.94 25.18 9.47
C SER A 14 -14.85 24.92 10.98
N LYS A 15 -13.90 24.05 11.38
CA LYS A 15 -13.61 23.69 12.77
C LYS A 15 -12.11 23.44 12.95
N PHE A 16 -11.64 23.71 14.17
CA PHE A 16 -10.29 23.37 14.61
C PHE A 16 -10.39 22.68 15.97
N VAL A 17 -9.89 21.45 16.07
CA VAL A 17 -9.96 20.63 17.27
C VAL A 17 -8.56 20.21 17.69
N SER A 18 -8.24 20.38 18.97
CA SER A 18 -7.01 19.87 19.59
C SER A 18 -7.39 18.83 20.63
N LEU A 19 -6.95 17.58 20.43
CA LEU A 19 -7.40 16.43 21.22
C LEU A 19 -6.62 16.18 22.53
N GLY A 20 -5.46 16.74 22.71
CA GLY A 20 -4.65 16.47 23.91
C GLY A 20 -4.37 14.98 24.12
N ASN A 21 -4.48 14.49 25.38
CA ASN A 21 -4.13 13.10 25.76
C ASN A 21 -5.22 12.05 25.49
N LYS A 22 -6.35 12.42 24.87
CA LYS A 22 -7.42 11.51 24.38
C LYS A 22 -8.02 10.58 25.45
N ALA A 23 -8.30 11.11 26.63
CA ALA A 23 -8.84 10.31 27.74
C ALA A 23 -10.27 9.82 27.47
N ASP A 24 -11.06 10.55 26.67
CA ASP A 24 -12.47 10.29 26.37
C ASP A 24 -12.74 10.36 24.86
N ILE A 25 -12.44 11.51 24.24
CA ILE A 25 -12.66 11.75 22.81
C ILE A 25 -11.37 11.42 22.02
N SER A 26 -11.51 10.59 21.02
CA SER A 26 -10.45 10.17 20.10
C SER A 26 -10.57 10.79 18.71
N GLU A 27 -9.57 10.60 17.87
CA GLU A 27 -9.62 10.94 16.44
C GLU A 27 -10.76 10.22 15.69
N SER A 28 -11.16 9.02 16.15
CA SER A 28 -12.28 8.29 15.56
C SER A 28 -13.61 9.01 15.77
N ASP A 29 -13.85 9.53 16.99
CA ASP A 29 -15.05 10.31 17.31
C ASP A 29 -15.14 11.58 16.48
N ILE A 30 -14.00 12.26 16.32
CA ILE A 30 -13.93 13.49 15.51
C ILE A 30 -14.15 13.20 14.03
N LEU A 31 -13.61 12.11 13.50
CA LEU A 31 -13.88 11.70 12.11
C LEU A 31 -15.37 11.48 11.88
N GLU A 32 -16.03 10.71 12.76
CA GLU A 32 -17.46 10.43 12.67
C GLU A 32 -18.29 11.71 12.79
N PHE A 33 -17.98 12.60 13.74
CA PHE A 33 -18.64 13.88 13.88
C PHE A 33 -18.48 14.77 12.63
N LEU A 34 -17.27 14.90 12.08
CA LEU A 34 -17.01 15.73 10.91
C LEU A 34 -17.58 15.14 9.62
N ALA A 35 -17.87 13.84 9.60
CA ALA A 35 -18.50 13.21 8.45
C ALA A 35 -19.85 13.81 8.10
N ASP A 36 -20.63 14.17 9.11
CA ASP A 36 -21.99 14.70 8.95
C ASP A 36 -22.05 16.23 8.98
N ASP A 37 -20.95 16.91 9.29
CA ASP A 37 -20.89 18.37 9.32
C ASP A 37 -20.93 18.99 7.90
N PRO A 38 -22.00 19.70 7.52
CA PRO A 38 -22.14 20.25 6.16
C PRO A 38 -21.14 21.36 5.85
N SER A 39 -20.55 21.99 6.86
CA SER A 39 -19.55 23.05 6.69
C SER A 39 -18.14 22.51 6.42
N THR A 40 -17.89 21.22 6.69
CA THR A 40 -16.59 20.58 6.51
C THR A 40 -16.54 19.83 5.17
N ARG A 41 -15.70 20.28 4.25
CA ARG A 41 -15.49 19.67 2.94
C ARG A 41 -14.35 18.66 2.96
N VAL A 42 -13.29 18.94 3.73
CA VAL A 42 -12.05 18.18 3.81
C VAL A 42 -11.66 18.05 5.27
N ILE A 43 -11.27 16.86 5.69
CA ILE A 43 -10.81 16.59 7.07
C ILE A 43 -9.29 16.47 7.04
N LEU A 44 -8.62 17.29 7.85
CA LEU A 44 -7.17 17.25 8.01
C LEU A 44 -6.80 16.73 9.39
N GLY A 45 -5.82 15.84 9.47
CA GLY A 45 -5.30 15.32 10.72
C GLY A 45 -3.79 15.48 10.84
N TYR A 46 -3.33 15.96 11.99
CA TYR A 46 -1.96 15.80 12.44
C TYR A 46 -1.98 14.78 13.57
N VAL A 47 -1.39 13.60 13.36
CA VAL A 47 -1.54 12.46 14.25
C VAL A 47 -0.18 11.97 14.71
N GLU A 48 0.01 11.88 16.03
CA GLU A 48 1.20 11.29 16.65
C GLU A 48 1.00 9.80 16.97
N SER A 49 -0.16 9.46 17.51
CA SER A 49 -0.58 8.08 17.79
C SER A 49 -2.09 7.91 17.53
N ILE A 50 -2.50 6.68 17.29
CA ILE A 50 -3.90 6.25 17.27
C ILE A 50 -4.02 5.14 18.30
N ASP A 51 -4.88 5.31 19.31
CA ASP A 51 -4.93 4.39 20.44
C ASP A 51 -5.71 3.11 20.09
N ASP A 52 -6.87 3.24 19.44
CA ASP A 52 -7.62 2.12 18.88
C ASP A 52 -7.62 2.18 17.33
N GLY A 53 -6.63 1.53 16.73
CA GLY A 53 -6.46 1.49 15.29
C GLY A 53 -7.60 0.77 14.56
N ARG A 54 -8.27 -0.20 15.20
CA ARG A 54 -9.43 -0.90 14.61
C ARG A 54 -10.65 0.01 14.55
N ARG A 55 -10.92 0.75 15.60
CA ARG A 55 -11.98 1.76 15.64
C ARG A 55 -11.72 2.86 14.60
N PHE A 56 -10.48 3.35 14.55
CA PHE A 56 -10.07 4.33 13.55
C PHE A 56 -10.30 3.82 12.12
N LEU A 57 -9.90 2.59 11.81
CA LEU A 57 -10.08 2.01 10.48
C LEU A 57 -11.57 1.90 10.10
N ARG A 58 -12.43 1.51 11.05
CA ARG A 58 -13.89 1.48 10.83
C ARG A 58 -14.45 2.88 10.57
N ALA A 59 -14.10 3.85 11.41
CA ALA A 59 -14.51 5.24 11.24
C ALA A 59 -14.04 5.80 9.88
N ALA A 60 -12.77 5.59 9.53
CA ALA A 60 -12.21 6.02 8.26
C ALA A 60 -12.96 5.42 7.06
N ARG A 61 -13.24 4.12 7.06
CA ARG A 61 -14.02 3.46 5.99
C ARG A 61 -15.43 4.02 5.81
N ASN A 62 -16.05 4.50 6.88
CA ASN A 62 -17.37 5.13 6.83
C ASN A 62 -17.31 6.58 6.33
N VAL A 63 -16.22 7.28 6.61
CA VAL A 63 -16.06 8.73 6.32
C VAL A 63 -15.48 8.97 4.93
N THR A 64 -14.43 8.26 4.56
CA THR A 64 -13.68 8.52 3.32
C THR A 64 -14.48 8.39 2.02
N PRO A 65 -15.54 7.56 1.90
CA PRO A 65 -16.40 7.60 0.72
C PRO A 65 -17.16 8.92 0.54
N ARG A 66 -17.38 9.67 1.63
CA ARG A 66 -18.15 10.92 1.65
C ARG A 66 -17.26 12.16 1.62
N LYS A 67 -16.16 12.15 2.39
CA LYS A 67 -15.24 13.28 2.53
C LYS A 67 -13.79 12.83 2.48
N PRO A 68 -12.91 13.56 1.81
CA PRO A 68 -11.47 13.28 1.84
C PRO A 68 -10.93 13.49 3.26
N VAL A 69 -10.19 12.51 3.73
CA VAL A 69 -9.44 12.54 5.00
C VAL A 69 -7.96 12.52 4.67
N ILE A 70 -7.23 13.55 5.07
CA ILE A 70 -5.81 13.73 4.78
C ILE A 70 -5.05 13.82 6.10
N VAL A 71 -4.02 12.99 6.28
CA VAL A 71 -3.32 12.88 7.56
C VAL A 71 -1.81 12.99 7.37
N VAL A 72 -1.17 13.80 8.21
CA VAL A 72 0.27 13.75 8.49
C VAL A 72 0.48 12.89 9.73
N LYS A 73 1.24 11.80 9.60
CA LYS A 73 1.66 10.94 10.72
C LYS A 73 3.05 11.31 11.16
N ALA A 74 3.15 11.91 12.34
CA ALA A 74 4.43 12.19 12.98
C ALA A 74 5.05 10.90 13.57
N GLY A 75 6.38 10.83 13.70
CA GLY A 75 7.06 9.65 14.24
C GLY A 75 7.08 8.44 13.28
N ALA A 76 7.12 8.67 11.98
CA ALA A 76 7.17 7.63 10.95
C ALA A 76 8.52 6.91 10.83
N THR A 77 9.60 7.52 11.29
CA THR A 77 10.96 6.94 11.28
C THR A 77 11.36 6.45 12.66
N ALA A 78 12.36 5.57 12.73
CA ALA A 78 12.87 5.09 14.02
C ALA A 78 13.33 6.24 14.95
N ALA A 79 13.92 7.30 14.40
CA ALA A 79 14.30 8.48 15.18
C ALA A 79 13.07 9.28 15.66
N GLY A 80 12.12 9.50 14.75
CA GLY A 80 10.86 10.19 15.07
C GLY A 80 10.00 9.41 16.06
N ALA A 81 9.94 8.07 15.96
CA ALA A 81 9.21 7.22 16.90
C ALA A 81 9.79 7.29 18.32
N ARG A 82 11.13 7.29 18.46
CA ARG A 82 11.79 7.51 19.78
C ARG A 82 11.48 8.89 20.36
N ALA A 83 11.47 9.93 19.53
CA ALA A 83 11.11 11.27 19.98
C ALA A 83 9.64 11.35 20.42
N ALA A 84 8.71 10.76 19.66
CA ALA A 84 7.30 10.73 19.98
C ALA A 84 7.02 9.95 21.28
N SER A 85 7.63 8.78 21.48
CA SER A 85 7.45 7.98 22.71
C SER A 85 7.98 8.69 23.96
N SER A 86 9.05 9.47 23.84
CA SER A 86 9.56 10.30 24.94
C SER A 86 8.63 11.45 25.31
N HIS A 87 7.82 11.92 24.36
CA HIS A 87 6.94 13.06 24.54
C HIS A 87 5.54 12.66 25.02
N THR A 88 4.99 11.54 24.55
CA THR A 88 3.61 11.13 24.81
C THR A 88 3.48 9.90 25.71
N GLY A 89 4.58 9.19 26.00
CA GLY A 89 4.55 7.95 26.80
C GLY A 89 3.79 6.78 26.14
N SER A 90 3.33 6.94 24.91
CA SER A 90 2.58 5.92 24.19
C SER A 90 3.50 4.98 23.40
N LEU A 91 3.19 3.68 23.39
CA LEU A 91 3.80 2.70 22.48
C LEU A 91 3.37 3.08 21.04
N ALA A 92 4.31 3.57 20.23
CA ALA A 92 4.05 3.85 18.83
C ALA A 92 3.92 2.52 18.07
N GLY A 93 2.77 2.27 17.45
CA GLY A 93 2.59 1.19 16.49
C GLY A 93 3.54 1.33 15.30
N SER A 94 3.74 0.25 14.55
CA SER A 94 4.66 0.27 13.41
C SER A 94 4.14 1.19 12.30
N ASP A 95 5.02 1.98 11.66
CA ASP A 95 4.63 2.85 10.54
C ASP A 95 3.99 2.05 9.38
N ARG A 96 4.33 0.77 9.26
CA ARG A 96 3.73 -0.18 8.30
C ARG A 96 2.25 -0.43 8.60
N ALA A 97 1.89 -0.57 9.87
CA ALA A 97 0.50 -0.74 10.30
C ALA A 97 -0.32 0.53 10.02
N TYR A 98 0.23 1.71 10.30
CA TYR A 98 -0.40 2.99 9.92
C TYR A 98 -0.59 3.11 8.40
N ALA A 99 0.43 2.80 7.61
CA ALA A 99 0.35 2.85 6.14
C ALA A 99 -0.73 1.90 5.61
N ALA A 100 -0.80 0.67 6.14
CA ALA A 100 -1.82 -0.31 5.80
C ALA A 100 -3.23 0.18 6.18
N ALA A 101 -3.42 0.64 7.42
CA ALA A 101 -4.70 1.14 7.90
C ALA A 101 -5.18 2.38 7.12
N PHE A 102 -4.31 3.34 6.86
CA PHE A 102 -4.65 4.52 6.07
C PHE A 102 -5.08 4.13 4.65
N ARG A 103 -4.35 3.22 4.01
CA ARG A 103 -4.71 2.71 2.68
C ARG A 103 -6.08 2.04 2.68
N GLN A 104 -6.31 1.09 3.60
CA GLN A 104 -7.58 0.36 3.71
C GLN A 104 -8.75 1.26 4.14
N GLY A 105 -8.46 2.27 4.95
CA GLY A 105 -9.43 3.28 5.37
C GLY A 105 -9.69 4.36 4.33
N GLY A 106 -9.00 4.35 3.18
CA GLY A 106 -9.13 5.42 2.17
C GLY A 106 -8.55 6.76 2.61
N VAL A 107 -7.74 6.78 3.67
CA VAL A 107 -7.08 7.98 4.19
C VAL A 107 -5.87 8.34 3.31
N LEU A 108 -5.78 9.58 2.92
CA LEU A 108 -4.64 10.11 2.17
C LEU A 108 -3.54 10.52 3.15
N ARG A 109 -2.35 9.97 2.97
CA ARG A 109 -1.19 10.33 3.78
C ARG A 109 -0.40 11.44 3.13
N ALA A 110 -0.28 12.58 3.80
CA ALA A 110 0.62 13.67 3.43
C ALA A 110 2.02 13.42 4.01
N GLY A 111 3.06 13.72 3.26
CA GLY A 111 4.46 13.55 3.68
C GLY A 111 4.94 14.64 4.64
N THR A 112 4.42 15.85 4.46
CA THR A 112 4.78 17.06 5.22
C THR A 112 3.52 17.83 5.59
N VAL A 113 3.65 18.78 6.51
CA VAL A 113 2.57 19.75 6.83
C VAL A 113 2.25 20.60 5.60
N GLU A 114 3.23 20.92 4.79
CA GLU A 114 3.03 21.68 3.56
C GLU A 114 2.21 20.89 2.54
N ASP A 115 2.51 19.60 2.33
CA ASP A 115 1.68 18.72 1.49
C ASP A 115 0.24 18.61 2.04
N LEU A 116 0.06 18.57 3.38
CA LEU A 116 -1.27 18.53 4.00
C LEU A 116 -2.15 19.68 3.52
N PHE A 117 -1.61 20.90 3.50
CA PHE A 117 -2.34 22.07 3.07
C PHE A 117 -2.49 22.17 1.55
N ASP A 118 -1.50 21.74 0.79
CA ASP A 118 -1.61 21.67 -0.67
C ASP A 118 -2.76 20.77 -1.11
N LEU A 119 -2.83 19.59 -0.51
CA LEU A 119 -3.93 18.66 -0.76
C LEU A 119 -5.26 19.27 -0.32
N ALA A 120 -5.31 19.91 0.85
CA ALA A 120 -6.52 20.56 1.35
C ALA A 120 -7.08 21.59 0.36
N LEU A 121 -6.23 22.43 -0.21
CA LEU A 121 -6.63 23.43 -1.21
C LEU A 121 -7.25 22.77 -2.45
N GLY A 122 -6.59 21.75 -3.01
CA GLY A 122 -7.10 21.03 -4.17
C GLY A 122 -8.49 20.44 -3.92
N PHE A 123 -8.64 19.71 -2.83
CA PHE A 123 -9.92 19.06 -2.48
C PHE A 123 -11.03 20.04 -2.05
N ALA A 124 -10.67 21.16 -1.45
CA ALA A 124 -11.66 22.16 -1.02
C ALA A 124 -12.18 23.04 -2.15
N MET A 125 -11.34 23.32 -3.16
CA MET A 125 -11.61 24.29 -4.21
C MET A 125 -12.06 23.65 -5.52
N GLN A 126 -11.64 22.41 -5.82
CA GLN A 126 -11.85 21.80 -7.11
C GLN A 126 -12.74 20.56 -7.07
N PRO A 127 -13.51 20.30 -8.14
CA PRO A 127 -14.18 19.02 -8.31
C PRO A 127 -13.15 17.91 -8.47
N LEU A 128 -13.53 16.68 -8.12
CA LEU A 128 -12.69 15.50 -8.40
C LEU A 128 -12.63 15.24 -9.91
N PRO A 129 -11.44 14.91 -10.43
CA PRO A 129 -11.30 14.61 -11.86
C PRO A 129 -12.10 13.36 -12.25
N LEU A 130 -12.78 13.43 -13.40
CA LEU A 130 -13.60 12.35 -13.93
C LEU A 130 -12.76 11.24 -14.58
N GLY A 131 -11.60 11.60 -15.12
CA GLY A 131 -10.59 10.71 -15.68
C GLY A 131 -9.21 11.15 -15.22
N ASP A 132 -8.14 10.61 -15.81
CA ASP A 132 -6.76 10.83 -15.36
C ASP A 132 -5.86 11.57 -16.38
N ARG A 133 -6.41 12.03 -17.50
CA ARG A 133 -5.67 12.69 -18.58
C ARG A 133 -5.43 14.16 -18.24
N LEU A 134 -4.14 14.48 -17.95
CA LEU A 134 -3.69 15.84 -17.61
C LEU A 134 -3.24 16.59 -18.85
N LEU A 135 -3.71 17.82 -19.04
CA LEU A 135 -3.11 18.79 -19.98
C LEU A 135 -2.39 19.89 -19.20
N ILE A 136 -1.16 20.18 -19.62
CA ILE A 136 -0.31 21.24 -19.07
C ILE A 136 -0.25 22.38 -20.08
N LEU A 137 -0.67 23.59 -19.66
CA LEU A 137 -0.58 24.82 -20.41
C LEU A 137 0.49 25.72 -19.76
N THR A 138 1.47 26.17 -20.52
CA THR A 138 2.59 26.94 -20.01
C THR A 138 3.05 28.03 -20.99
N ASN A 139 3.63 29.13 -20.47
CA ASN A 139 4.38 30.09 -21.26
C ASN A 139 5.90 29.92 -21.15
N ALA A 140 6.36 28.83 -20.51
CA ALA A 140 7.77 28.57 -20.31
C ALA A 140 8.03 27.05 -20.33
N GLY A 141 8.93 26.59 -21.17
CA GLY A 141 9.22 25.17 -21.37
C GLY A 141 9.74 24.47 -20.09
N GLY A 142 10.63 25.11 -19.32
CA GLY A 142 11.23 24.53 -18.12
C GLY A 142 10.21 24.02 -17.09
N PRO A 143 9.33 24.88 -16.58
CA PRO A 143 8.27 24.46 -15.65
C PRO A 143 7.31 23.43 -16.26
N GLY A 144 7.01 23.52 -17.56
CA GLY A 144 6.21 22.52 -18.26
C GLY A 144 6.85 21.13 -18.22
N ILE A 145 8.15 21.04 -18.49
CA ILE A 145 8.92 19.79 -18.44
C ILE A 145 8.91 19.21 -17.01
N LEU A 146 9.16 20.02 -15.98
CA LEU A 146 9.14 19.56 -14.57
C LEU A 146 7.76 19.00 -14.16
N ALA A 147 6.69 19.62 -14.66
CA ALA A 147 5.33 19.12 -14.44
C ALA A 147 5.11 17.77 -15.14
N ALA A 148 5.54 17.65 -16.40
CA ALA A 148 5.42 16.42 -17.19
C ALA A 148 6.22 15.26 -16.58
N ASP A 149 7.47 15.49 -16.21
CA ASP A 149 8.33 14.52 -15.50
C ASP A 149 7.68 14.03 -14.19
N THR A 150 7.05 14.95 -13.46
CA THR A 150 6.38 14.59 -12.21
C THR A 150 5.11 13.79 -12.47
N ALA A 151 4.35 14.14 -13.52
CA ALA A 151 3.18 13.37 -13.92
C ALA A 151 3.56 11.94 -14.33
N GLU A 152 4.59 11.77 -15.15
CA GLU A 152 5.07 10.46 -15.59
C GLU A 152 5.54 9.60 -14.41
N ARG A 153 6.37 10.15 -13.49
CA ARG A 153 6.80 9.44 -12.27
C ARG A 153 5.66 8.99 -11.38
N LEU A 154 4.54 9.72 -11.37
CA LEU A 154 3.34 9.39 -10.59
C LEU A 154 2.33 8.55 -11.39
N GLY A 155 2.62 8.22 -12.65
CA GLY A 155 1.73 7.44 -13.51
C GLY A 155 0.46 8.20 -13.91
N ILE A 156 0.52 9.53 -14.03
CA ILE A 156 -0.57 10.37 -14.57
C ILE A 156 -0.35 10.51 -16.06
N PRO A 157 -1.25 9.99 -16.91
CA PRO A 157 -1.11 10.11 -18.35
C PRO A 157 -1.31 11.57 -18.80
N LEU A 158 -0.45 12.03 -19.70
CA LEU A 158 -0.64 13.31 -20.35
C LEU A 158 -1.69 13.17 -21.47
N ALA A 159 -2.66 14.10 -21.50
CA ALA A 159 -3.69 14.15 -22.53
C ALA A 159 -3.05 14.37 -23.91
N GLU A 160 -3.50 13.64 -24.90
CA GLU A 160 -3.11 13.88 -26.29
C GLU A 160 -3.79 15.14 -26.83
N VAL A 161 -3.01 16.03 -27.44
CA VAL A 161 -3.55 17.19 -28.15
C VAL A 161 -3.99 16.75 -29.54
N SER A 162 -5.26 16.37 -29.63
CA SER A 162 -5.87 15.83 -30.84
C SER A 162 -5.86 16.85 -32.01
N ALA A 163 -5.97 16.38 -33.26
CA ALA A 163 -6.05 17.27 -34.39
C ALA A 163 -7.20 18.29 -34.34
N PRO A 164 -8.42 17.93 -33.88
CA PRO A 164 -9.50 18.91 -33.65
C PRO A 164 -9.15 19.96 -32.60
N LEU A 165 -8.53 19.57 -31.47
CA LEU A 165 -8.10 20.50 -30.45
C LEU A 165 -7.03 21.45 -30.99
N ARG A 166 -6.02 20.93 -31.72
CA ARG A 166 -4.99 21.74 -32.37
C ARG A 166 -5.61 22.80 -33.29
N ALA A 167 -6.58 22.40 -34.12
CA ALA A 167 -7.25 23.34 -35.01
C ALA A 167 -7.98 24.48 -34.29
N ARG A 168 -8.48 24.25 -33.09
CA ARG A 168 -9.13 25.27 -32.26
C ARG A 168 -8.14 26.21 -31.56
N ILE A 169 -7.00 25.71 -31.11
CA ILE A 169 -6.02 26.52 -30.37
C ILE A 169 -5.01 27.22 -31.27
N PHE A 170 -4.66 26.61 -32.42
CA PHE A 170 -3.62 27.08 -33.32
C PHE A 170 -3.80 28.53 -33.80
N PRO A 171 -5.02 29.03 -34.12
CA PRO A 171 -5.21 30.41 -34.59
C PRO A 171 -4.80 31.48 -33.55
N ALA A 172 -4.77 31.12 -32.26
CA ALA A 172 -4.38 32.03 -31.19
C ALA A 172 -2.88 31.97 -30.85
N LEU A 173 -2.12 31.11 -31.51
CA LEU A 173 -0.74 30.80 -31.13
C LEU A 173 0.27 31.22 -32.21
N PRO A 174 1.44 31.73 -31.81
CA PRO A 174 2.53 31.97 -32.74
C PRO A 174 3.08 30.65 -33.32
N PRO A 175 3.67 30.69 -34.52
CA PRO A 175 4.21 29.48 -35.20
C PRO A 175 5.28 28.74 -34.39
N THR A 176 5.91 29.42 -33.42
CA THR A 176 6.96 28.87 -32.56
C THR A 176 6.43 28.11 -31.34
N SER A 177 5.10 28.12 -31.13
CA SER A 177 4.45 27.43 -30.03
C SER A 177 4.57 25.91 -30.17
N SER A 178 4.71 25.19 -29.07
CA SER A 178 4.61 23.74 -29.00
C SER A 178 3.16 23.32 -28.85
N LEU A 179 2.65 22.53 -29.79
CA LEU A 179 1.29 21.95 -29.74
C LEU A 179 1.26 20.51 -29.22
N GLY A 180 2.33 20.08 -28.55
CA GLY A 180 2.34 18.84 -27.79
C GLY A 180 1.70 19.04 -26.42
N ASN A 181 1.91 18.10 -25.51
CA ASN A 181 1.62 18.29 -24.09
C ASN A 181 2.95 18.12 -23.33
N PRO A 182 3.48 19.17 -22.70
CA PRO A 182 2.90 20.50 -22.45
C PRO A 182 2.63 21.35 -23.72
N VAL A 183 1.50 22.09 -23.69
CA VAL A 183 1.22 23.15 -24.67
C VAL A 183 1.98 24.39 -24.25
N ASP A 184 3.08 24.71 -24.96
CA ASP A 184 3.89 25.89 -24.69
C ASP A 184 3.48 27.03 -25.62
N ILE A 185 2.89 28.08 -25.03
CA ILE A 185 2.37 29.26 -25.72
C ILE A 185 3.36 30.43 -25.76
N ILE A 186 4.63 30.17 -25.41
CA ILE A 186 5.77 31.08 -25.48
C ILE A 186 5.75 32.21 -24.44
N GLY A 187 6.94 32.67 -24.03
CA GLY A 187 7.18 33.60 -22.93
C GLY A 187 6.54 34.98 -23.06
N ASP A 188 6.21 35.44 -24.27
CA ASP A 188 5.50 36.69 -24.53
C ASP A 188 3.97 36.58 -24.45
N ALA A 189 3.45 35.43 -24.01
CA ALA A 189 2.01 35.20 -23.95
C ALA A 189 1.32 36.16 -22.97
N ARG A 190 0.37 36.90 -23.50
CA ARG A 190 -0.56 37.75 -22.76
C ARG A 190 -1.80 36.97 -22.35
N ALA A 191 -2.67 37.61 -21.56
CA ALA A 191 -3.87 36.99 -21.02
C ALA A 191 -4.87 36.53 -22.10
N ASP A 192 -4.97 37.22 -23.20
CA ASP A 192 -5.82 36.87 -24.35
C ASP A 192 -5.43 35.54 -24.97
N ARG A 193 -4.11 35.29 -25.11
CA ARG A 193 -3.59 34.03 -25.61
C ARG A 193 -3.92 32.87 -24.66
N TYR A 194 -3.71 33.04 -23.36
CA TYR A 194 -4.16 32.09 -22.35
C TYR A 194 -5.68 31.84 -22.42
N GLY A 195 -6.47 32.91 -22.45
CA GLY A 195 -7.93 32.83 -22.48
C GLY A 195 -8.47 32.06 -23.70
N SER A 196 -7.86 32.24 -24.86
CA SER A 196 -8.23 31.52 -26.09
C SER A 196 -7.98 30.01 -25.96
N VAL A 197 -6.81 29.60 -25.44
CA VAL A 197 -6.49 28.18 -25.24
C VAL A 197 -7.38 27.59 -24.13
N LEU A 198 -7.53 28.26 -22.99
CA LEU A 198 -8.33 27.79 -21.86
C LEU A 198 -9.81 27.60 -22.25
N SER A 199 -10.35 28.49 -23.06
CA SER A 199 -11.72 28.37 -23.59
C SER A 199 -11.89 27.13 -24.47
N ALA A 200 -10.89 26.80 -25.28
CA ALA A 200 -10.90 25.57 -26.07
C ALA A 200 -10.78 24.31 -25.22
N LEU A 201 -10.08 24.37 -24.09
CA LEU A 201 -9.89 23.23 -23.16
C LEU A 201 -11.10 22.97 -22.27
N ARG A 202 -11.95 23.98 -22.02
CA ARG A 202 -13.12 23.87 -21.14
C ARG A 202 -13.98 22.65 -21.44
N ASP A 203 -14.36 22.50 -22.70
CA ASP A 203 -15.31 21.47 -23.16
C ASP A 203 -14.61 20.32 -23.91
N GLU A 204 -13.28 20.24 -23.83
CA GLU A 204 -12.50 19.21 -24.52
C GLU A 204 -12.62 17.86 -23.78
N PRO A 205 -13.28 16.85 -24.40
CA PRO A 205 -13.57 15.58 -23.71
C PRO A 205 -12.33 14.69 -23.54
N SER A 206 -11.24 14.96 -24.29
CA SER A 206 -9.99 14.21 -24.15
C SER A 206 -9.11 14.68 -22.99
N VAL A 207 -9.51 15.75 -22.28
CA VAL A 207 -8.79 16.35 -21.16
C VAL A 207 -9.63 16.29 -19.90
N ASP A 208 -9.13 15.65 -18.85
CA ASP A 208 -9.85 15.49 -17.58
C ASP A 208 -9.40 16.49 -16.50
N ALA A 209 -8.16 16.95 -16.58
CA ALA A 209 -7.60 17.97 -15.71
C ALA A 209 -6.67 18.91 -16.49
N VAL A 210 -6.63 20.18 -16.05
CA VAL A 210 -5.76 21.20 -16.63
C VAL A 210 -4.84 21.78 -15.57
N LEU A 211 -3.53 21.85 -15.85
CA LEU A 211 -2.54 22.57 -15.07
C LEU A 211 -2.12 23.83 -15.82
N VAL A 212 -2.41 25.00 -15.26
CA VAL A 212 -2.04 26.29 -15.86
C VAL A 212 -0.78 26.81 -15.18
N LEU A 213 0.30 26.91 -15.94
CA LEU A 213 1.58 27.44 -15.50
C LEU A 213 1.78 28.85 -16.06
N LEU A 214 2.25 29.77 -15.20
CA LEU A 214 2.66 31.11 -15.60
C LEU A 214 4.01 31.44 -14.98
N THR A 215 4.99 31.72 -15.82
CA THR A 215 6.26 32.30 -15.44
C THR A 215 6.24 33.78 -15.81
N PRO A 216 6.33 34.72 -14.84
CA PRO A 216 6.31 36.14 -15.12
C PRO A 216 7.46 36.55 -16.06
N GLN A 217 7.12 37.27 -17.11
CA GLN A 217 7.99 37.90 -18.09
C GLN A 217 7.58 39.37 -18.24
N ALA A 218 8.38 40.17 -18.91
CA ALA A 218 8.06 41.60 -19.10
C ALA A 218 6.72 41.84 -19.82
N MET A 219 6.28 40.91 -20.67
CA MET A 219 5.06 41.03 -21.45
C MET A 219 3.85 40.34 -20.84
N THR A 220 4.05 39.52 -19.77
CA THR A 220 2.94 38.77 -19.16
C THR A 220 2.01 39.66 -18.35
N GLU A 221 0.76 39.28 -18.28
CA GLU A 221 -0.32 39.94 -17.54
C GLU A 221 -0.89 38.95 -16.50
N PRO A 222 -0.20 38.74 -15.35
CA PRO A 222 -0.56 37.68 -14.41
C PRO A 222 -1.97 37.79 -13.85
N GLU A 223 -2.43 39.02 -13.51
CA GLU A 223 -3.78 39.22 -12.96
C GLU A 223 -4.86 38.92 -14.00
N GLU A 224 -4.71 39.41 -15.22
CA GLU A 224 -5.67 39.18 -16.29
C GLU A 224 -5.67 37.68 -16.72
N THR A 225 -4.51 37.03 -16.71
CA THR A 225 -4.41 35.57 -16.95
C THR A 225 -5.12 34.78 -15.83
N ALA A 226 -5.02 35.23 -14.57
CA ALA A 226 -5.77 34.63 -13.48
C ALA A 226 -7.29 34.77 -13.68
N ARG A 227 -7.76 35.98 -14.04
CA ARG A 227 -9.19 36.24 -14.38
C ARG A 227 -9.66 35.38 -15.56
N ALA A 228 -8.86 35.28 -16.61
CA ALA A 228 -9.15 34.42 -17.76
C ALA A 228 -9.25 32.93 -17.37
N THR A 229 -8.35 32.46 -16.48
CA THR A 229 -8.37 31.08 -15.99
C THR A 229 -9.65 30.80 -15.19
N VAL A 230 -9.99 31.66 -14.24
CA VAL A 230 -11.21 31.53 -13.43
C VAL A 230 -12.46 31.57 -14.33
N SER A 231 -12.53 32.53 -15.23
CA SER A 231 -13.68 32.71 -16.14
C SER A 231 -13.86 31.49 -17.08
N ALA A 232 -12.77 31.00 -17.65
CA ALA A 232 -12.83 29.86 -18.57
C ALA A 232 -13.41 28.61 -17.94
N PHE A 233 -13.16 28.35 -16.67
CA PHE A 233 -13.58 27.10 -16.03
C PHE A 233 -14.73 27.27 -15.01
N ALA A 234 -15.28 28.46 -14.86
CA ALA A 234 -16.45 28.66 -14.00
C ALA A 234 -17.60 27.73 -14.39
N GLY A 235 -18.02 26.85 -13.47
CA GLY A 235 -19.11 25.89 -13.67
C GLY A 235 -18.84 24.78 -14.70
N SER A 236 -17.59 24.58 -15.13
CA SER A 236 -17.25 23.52 -16.12
C SER A 236 -17.28 22.11 -15.55
N GLY A 237 -17.13 21.95 -14.24
CA GLY A 237 -16.96 20.64 -13.59
C GLY A 237 -15.57 19.99 -13.85
N LYS A 238 -14.69 20.62 -14.62
CA LYS A 238 -13.33 20.16 -14.92
C LYS A 238 -12.37 20.57 -13.81
N THR A 239 -11.45 19.69 -13.43
CA THR A 239 -10.41 20.00 -12.42
C THR A 239 -9.35 20.90 -13.01
N VAL A 240 -9.12 22.06 -12.37
CA VAL A 240 -8.11 23.04 -12.79
C VAL A 240 -7.20 23.42 -11.64
N LEU A 241 -5.92 23.29 -11.85
CA LEU A 241 -4.88 23.68 -10.89
C LEU A 241 -4.00 24.74 -11.54
N ALA A 242 -3.44 25.63 -10.75
CA ALA A 242 -2.55 26.67 -11.22
C ALA A 242 -1.19 26.61 -10.52
N SER A 243 -0.12 26.99 -11.22
CA SER A 243 1.17 27.34 -10.62
C SER A 243 1.70 28.59 -11.32
N PHE A 244 1.40 29.74 -10.73
CA PHE A 244 1.95 31.03 -11.12
C PHE A 244 3.22 31.23 -10.30
N LEU A 245 4.37 31.07 -10.97
CA LEU A 245 5.67 31.04 -10.33
C LEU A 245 6.14 32.44 -9.93
N GLY A 246 6.83 32.54 -8.80
CA GLY A 246 7.29 33.81 -8.25
C GLY A 246 6.55 34.20 -6.96
N GLU A 247 6.88 35.33 -6.38
CA GLU A 247 6.28 35.81 -5.13
C GLU A 247 5.57 37.16 -5.35
N ALA A 248 6.31 38.26 -5.42
CA ALA A 248 5.76 39.62 -5.45
C ALA A 248 4.91 39.88 -6.72
N THR A 249 5.42 39.49 -7.89
CA THR A 249 4.81 39.77 -9.20
C THR A 249 3.46 39.06 -9.38
N VAL A 250 3.26 37.91 -8.70
CA VAL A 250 2.06 37.08 -8.84
C VAL A 250 1.15 37.10 -7.61
N ALA A 251 1.45 37.93 -6.60
CA ALA A 251 0.69 37.95 -5.34
C ALA A 251 -0.80 38.27 -5.55
N SER A 252 -1.11 39.29 -6.35
CA SER A 252 -2.50 39.68 -6.68
C SER A 252 -3.21 38.59 -7.50
N SER A 253 -2.49 37.96 -8.45
CA SER A 253 -3.05 36.88 -9.28
C SER A 253 -3.40 35.65 -8.45
N ARG A 254 -2.57 35.28 -7.47
CA ARG A 254 -2.86 34.17 -6.54
C ARG A 254 -4.15 34.41 -5.75
N ARG A 255 -4.40 35.68 -5.32
CA ARG A 255 -5.65 36.04 -4.64
C ARG A 255 -6.83 35.88 -5.59
N ILE A 256 -6.74 36.37 -6.83
CA ILE A 256 -7.79 36.26 -7.84
C ILE A 256 -8.12 34.79 -8.12
N LEU A 257 -7.09 33.94 -8.30
CA LEU A 257 -7.26 32.48 -8.48
C LEU A 257 -7.97 31.86 -7.28
N SER A 258 -7.51 32.15 -6.06
CA SER A 258 -8.08 31.61 -4.82
C SER A 258 -9.54 32.03 -4.62
N GLU A 259 -9.87 33.31 -4.81
CA GLU A 259 -11.24 33.85 -4.73
C GLU A 259 -12.14 33.22 -5.81
N GLY A 260 -11.56 32.90 -6.98
CA GLY A 260 -12.22 32.18 -8.08
C GLY A 260 -12.28 30.67 -7.93
N GLY A 261 -11.81 30.12 -6.81
CA GLY A 261 -11.84 28.68 -6.53
C GLY A 261 -10.78 27.85 -7.28
N VAL A 262 -9.74 28.48 -7.83
CA VAL A 262 -8.61 27.80 -8.48
C VAL A 262 -7.41 27.81 -7.53
N PRO A 263 -6.96 26.64 -7.01
CA PRO A 263 -5.82 26.57 -6.10
C PRO A 263 -4.52 26.87 -6.87
N ASN A 264 -3.67 27.72 -6.28
CA ASN A 264 -2.35 28.03 -6.81
C ASN A 264 -1.24 27.43 -5.97
N TYR A 265 -0.29 26.78 -6.61
CA TYR A 265 0.86 26.10 -5.99
C TYR A 265 2.16 26.85 -6.33
N ALA A 266 3.11 26.86 -5.39
CA ALA A 266 4.35 27.61 -5.57
C ALA A 266 5.22 27.07 -6.72
N VAL A 267 5.14 25.75 -6.98
CA VAL A 267 5.86 25.06 -8.06
C VAL A 267 4.97 23.99 -8.71
N PRO A 268 5.20 23.67 -9.98
CA PRO A 268 4.34 22.73 -10.74
C PRO A 268 4.23 21.35 -10.11
N GLU A 269 5.30 20.84 -9.54
CA GLU A 269 5.35 19.50 -8.96
C GLU A 269 4.36 19.33 -7.79
N ARG A 270 4.10 20.40 -7.03
CA ARG A 270 3.12 20.40 -5.93
C ARG A 270 1.70 20.29 -6.47
N ALA A 271 1.39 21.01 -7.56
CA ALA A 271 0.11 20.90 -8.24
C ALA A 271 -0.13 19.47 -8.76
N VAL A 272 0.88 18.88 -9.41
CA VAL A 272 0.79 17.51 -9.96
C VAL A 272 0.62 16.48 -8.84
N ARG A 273 1.32 16.61 -7.71
CA ARG A 273 1.11 15.74 -6.54
C ARG A 273 -0.28 15.86 -5.96
N THR A 274 -0.83 17.06 -5.91
CA THR A 274 -2.22 17.28 -5.48
C THR A 274 -3.20 16.60 -6.43
N LEU A 275 -3.03 16.75 -7.74
CA LEU A 275 -3.84 16.04 -8.73
C LEU A 275 -3.75 14.51 -8.55
N TYR A 276 -2.56 13.99 -8.33
CA TYR A 276 -2.38 12.56 -8.06
C TYR A 276 -3.17 12.08 -6.83
N ALA A 277 -3.17 12.85 -5.75
CA ALA A 277 -3.95 12.53 -4.57
C ALA A 277 -5.47 12.58 -4.85
N MET A 278 -5.93 13.55 -5.64
CA MET A 278 -7.33 13.66 -6.06
C MET A 278 -7.75 12.47 -6.94
N LEU A 279 -6.90 12.03 -7.86
CA LEU A 279 -7.11 10.83 -8.69
C LEU A 279 -7.18 9.55 -7.85
N ARG A 280 -6.27 9.39 -6.90
CA ARG A 280 -6.32 8.27 -5.94
C ARG A 280 -7.63 8.25 -5.16
N TYR A 281 -8.03 9.39 -4.62
CA TYR A 281 -9.28 9.50 -3.87
C TYR A 281 -10.51 9.23 -4.75
N SER A 282 -10.51 9.69 -5.99
CA SER A 282 -11.58 9.38 -6.95
C SER A 282 -11.72 7.86 -7.17
N ARG A 283 -10.60 7.13 -7.23
CA ARG A 283 -10.60 5.65 -7.32
C ARG A 283 -11.14 5.00 -6.05
N ILE A 284 -10.73 5.47 -4.87
CA ILE A 284 -11.24 5.00 -3.56
C ILE A 284 -12.75 5.16 -3.49
N ARG A 285 -13.29 6.32 -3.84
CA ARG A 285 -14.73 6.56 -3.85
C ARG A 285 -15.51 5.63 -4.79
N ARG A 286 -14.95 5.32 -5.96
CA ARG A 286 -15.59 4.40 -6.92
C ARG A 286 -15.55 2.95 -6.43
N ALA A 287 -14.51 2.55 -5.71
CA ALA A 287 -14.36 1.20 -5.18
C ALA A 287 -15.20 0.93 -3.92
N ALA A 288 -15.61 1.96 -3.18
CA ALA A 288 -16.31 1.85 -1.90
C ALA A 288 -17.68 1.14 -1.94
N GLY A 289 -18.19 0.75 -3.13
CA GLY A 289 -19.45 -0.01 -3.30
C GLY A 289 -19.28 -1.53 -3.44
N HIS A 290 -18.07 -2.09 -3.38
CA HIS A 290 -17.79 -3.47 -3.80
C HIS A 290 -17.18 -4.34 -2.69
N VAL A 291 -17.73 -4.29 -1.48
CA VAL A 291 -17.29 -5.18 -0.39
C VAL A 291 -18.25 -6.37 -0.32
N THR A 292 -18.02 -7.42 -1.12
CA THR A 292 -18.64 -8.72 -0.94
C THR A 292 -17.66 -9.82 -1.33
N GLY A 293 -17.21 -10.58 -0.34
CA GLY A 293 -16.52 -11.84 -0.53
C GLY A 293 -16.99 -12.79 0.55
N GLU A 294 -17.43 -13.99 0.19
CA GLU A 294 -17.72 -15.04 1.16
C GLU A 294 -16.47 -15.35 1.97
N ALA A 295 -16.65 -15.49 3.28
CA ALA A 295 -15.58 -15.91 4.15
C ALA A 295 -15.12 -17.34 3.78
N PRO A 296 -13.82 -17.65 3.80
CA PRO A 296 -13.33 -18.98 3.51
C PRO A 296 -13.98 -20.03 4.42
N SER A 297 -14.32 -21.20 3.86
CA SER A 297 -14.76 -22.34 4.66
C SER A 297 -13.58 -22.90 5.45
N VAL A 298 -13.72 -23.01 6.76
CA VAL A 298 -12.66 -23.43 7.70
C VAL A 298 -13.20 -24.40 8.74
N ARG A 299 -12.31 -25.13 9.41
CA ARG A 299 -12.62 -26.05 10.51
C ARG A 299 -11.88 -25.63 11.77
N PRO A 300 -12.35 -24.61 12.49
CA PRO A 300 -11.62 -24.00 13.59
C PRO A 300 -11.36 -24.94 14.79
N GLU A 301 -12.15 -26.00 14.97
CA GLU A 301 -12.09 -26.87 16.16
C GLU A 301 -10.73 -27.58 16.30
N LYS A 302 -10.11 -27.99 15.17
CA LYS A 302 -8.77 -28.59 15.18
C LYS A 302 -7.71 -27.57 15.61
N ALA A 303 -7.83 -26.35 15.11
CA ALA A 303 -6.91 -25.25 15.43
C ALA A 303 -7.03 -24.83 16.90
N GLU A 304 -8.28 -24.68 17.40
CA GLU A 304 -8.58 -24.32 18.79
C GLU A 304 -7.94 -25.33 19.77
N ARG A 305 -8.10 -26.63 19.50
CA ARG A 305 -7.49 -27.66 20.34
C ARG A 305 -5.96 -27.53 20.38
N ILE A 306 -5.30 -27.37 19.22
CA ILE A 306 -3.83 -27.28 19.14
C ILE A 306 -3.33 -26.04 19.90
N VAL A 307 -3.96 -24.88 19.71
CA VAL A 307 -3.61 -23.63 20.40
C VAL A 307 -3.76 -23.81 21.91
N SER A 308 -4.91 -24.33 22.37
CA SER A 308 -5.20 -24.54 23.78
C SER A 308 -4.22 -25.50 24.44
N GLU A 309 -3.91 -26.65 23.81
CA GLU A 309 -2.94 -27.64 24.30
C GLU A 309 -1.52 -27.03 24.39
N THR A 310 -1.13 -26.20 23.42
CA THR A 310 0.18 -25.53 23.42
C THR A 310 0.29 -24.54 24.57
N LEU A 311 -0.72 -23.72 24.81
CA LEU A 311 -0.76 -22.77 25.91
C LEU A 311 -0.82 -23.46 27.28
N ALA A 312 -1.63 -24.51 27.42
CA ALA A 312 -1.72 -25.31 28.64
C ALA A 312 -0.39 -25.97 29.03
N ALA A 313 0.43 -26.31 28.03
CA ALA A 313 1.80 -26.83 28.23
C ALA A 313 2.84 -25.71 28.52
N GLY A 314 2.43 -24.45 28.64
CA GLY A 314 3.32 -23.31 28.87
C GLY A 314 4.24 -22.97 27.68
N ARG A 315 3.95 -23.50 26.50
CA ARG A 315 4.74 -23.24 25.29
C ARG A 315 4.27 -21.98 24.57
N ARG A 316 5.20 -21.26 23.97
CA ARG A 316 4.94 -20.05 23.16
C ARG A 316 5.20 -20.26 21.66
N ALA A 317 5.84 -21.36 21.26
CA ALA A 317 6.07 -21.71 19.88
C ALA A 317 5.41 -23.04 19.58
N LEU A 318 4.73 -23.12 18.45
CA LEU A 318 4.19 -24.37 17.93
C LEU A 318 5.27 -25.14 17.20
N GLY A 319 5.19 -26.49 17.27
CA GLY A 319 5.98 -27.37 16.41
C GLY A 319 5.53 -27.28 14.95
N GLU A 320 6.35 -27.83 14.04
CA GLU A 320 6.06 -27.84 12.60
C GLU A 320 4.73 -28.56 12.30
N GLU A 321 4.47 -29.72 12.93
CA GLU A 321 3.24 -30.50 12.75
C GLU A 321 2.00 -29.77 13.30
N GLU A 322 2.16 -29.09 14.43
CA GLU A 322 1.09 -28.31 15.05
C GLU A 322 0.71 -27.10 14.16
N SER A 323 1.72 -26.36 13.68
CA SER A 323 1.53 -25.22 12.76
C SER A 323 0.86 -25.66 11.46
N ARG A 324 1.33 -26.78 10.89
CA ARG A 324 0.73 -27.42 9.72
C ARG A 324 -0.73 -27.80 9.99
N GLY A 325 -1.02 -28.46 11.11
CA GLY A 325 -2.37 -28.89 11.47
C GLY A 325 -3.38 -27.73 11.57
N ILE A 326 -2.93 -26.58 12.07
CA ILE A 326 -3.73 -25.36 12.08
C ILE A 326 -3.98 -24.85 10.66
N LEU A 327 -2.95 -24.75 9.83
CA LEU A 327 -3.08 -24.26 8.45
C LEU A 327 -3.94 -25.19 7.59
N GLU A 328 -3.83 -26.53 7.75
CA GLU A 328 -4.70 -27.48 7.08
C GLU A 328 -6.18 -27.31 7.46
N ALA A 329 -6.46 -27.03 8.74
CA ALA A 329 -7.81 -26.72 9.20
C ALA A 329 -8.38 -25.46 8.55
N TYR A 330 -7.49 -24.54 8.12
CA TYR A 330 -7.82 -23.33 7.35
C TYR A 330 -7.67 -23.51 5.83
N GLY A 331 -7.53 -24.78 5.37
CA GLY A 331 -7.60 -25.13 3.95
C GLY A 331 -6.31 -24.94 3.18
N PHE A 332 -5.16 -24.80 3.85
CA PHE A 332 -3.86 -24.90 3.18
C PHE A 332 -3.52 -26.34 2.86
N THR A 333 -2.87 -26.55 1.76
CA THR A 333 -2.34 -27.84 1.33
C THR A 333 -0.83 -27.85 1.45
N PHE A 334 -0.29 -29.02 1.79
CA PHE A 334 1.14 -29.27 1.94
C PHE A 334 1.55 -30.47 1.08
N PRO A 335 2.82 -30.58 0.70
CA PRO A 335 3.35 -31.80 0.10
C PRO A 335 3.22 -32.97 1.07
N ARG A 336 3.16 -34.19 0.54
CA ARG A 336 3.22 -35.41 1.37
C ARG A 336 4.50 -35.41 2.22
N HIS A 337 4.38 -35.78 3.47
CA HIS A 337 5.48 -35.77 4.41
C HIS A 337 5.34 -36.92 5.42
N ALA A 338 6.45 -37.27 6.04
CA ALA A 338 6.49 -38.19 7.17
C ALA A 338 7.60 -37.78 8.15
N PHE A 339 7.39 -38.10 9.42
CA PHE A 339 8.42 -37.97 10.45
C PHE A 339 9.18 -39.29 10.63
N ALA A 340 10.51 -39.23 10.83
CA ALA A 340 11.34 -40.37 11.10
C ALA A 340 12.36 -40.07 12.22
N GLY A 341 12.35 -40.86 13.28
CA GLY A 341 13.30 -40.77 14.38
C GLY A 341 14.62 -41.54 14.13
N THR A 342 14.65 -42.38 13.11
CA THR A 342 15.80 -43.25 12.75
C THR A 342 16.07 -43.24 11.25
N SER A 343 17.28 -43.65 10.86
CA SER A 343 17.65 -43.80 9.43
C SER A 343 16.73 -44.80 8.71
N ASP A 344 16.45 -45.94 9.33
CA ASP A 344 15.57 -46.97 8.75
C ASP A 344 14.14 -46.49 8.62
N GLY A 345 13.66 -45.71 9.61
CA GLY A 345 12.35 -45.02 9.54
C GLY A 345 12.29 -44.01 8.40
N ALA A 346 13.40 -43.31 8.14
CA ALA A 346 13.48 -42.37 7.03
C ALA A 346 13.42 -43.08 5.66
N VAL A 347 14.09 -44.20 5.53
CA VAL A 347 14.05 -45.03 4.31
C VAL A 347 12.65 -45.63 4.11
N ALA A 348 11.99 -46.10 5.18
CA ALA A 348 10.63 -46.62 5.10
C ALA A 348 9.64 -45.53 4.63
N ALA A 349 9.74 -44.33 5.20
CA ALA A 349 8.92 -43.16 4.80
C ALA A 349 9.14 -42.78 3.33
N TYR A 350 10.39 -42.84 2.84
CA TYR A 350 10.69 -42.60 1.43
C TYR A 350 10.02 -43.63 0.50
N ARG A 351 10.03 -44.90 0.88
CA ARG A 351 9.35 -45.99 0.11
C ARG A 351 7.85 -45.77 0.03
N GLU A 352 7.21 -45.36 1.15
CA GLU A 352 5.77 -45.09 1.21
C GLU A 352 5.36 -43.90 0.36
N MET A 353 6.23 -42.91 0.21
CA MET A 353 6.00 -41.77 -0.67
C MET A 353 6.04 -42.13 -2.16
N GLY A 354 6.58 -43.29 -2.52
CA GLY A 354 6.59 -43.84 -3.89
C GLY A 354 7.51 -43.05 -4.83
N SER A 355 8.71 -43.49 -4.99
CA SER A 355 9.77 -43.07 -5.92
C SER A 355 9.66 -41.64 -6.52
N GLY A 356 10.33 -40.73 -5.93
CA GLY A 356 10.45 -39.33 -6.38
C GLY A 356 11.62 -38.69 -5.65
N SER A 357 11.88 -37.44 -5.93
CA SER A 357 12.82 -36.66 -5.15
C SER A 357 12.16 -36.19 -3.85
N VAL A 358 12.90 -36.26 -2.73
CA VAL A 358 12.42 -35.79 -1.42
C VAL A 358 13.38 -34.76 -0.81
N VAL A 359 12.86 -33.99 0.11
CA VAL A 359 13.60 -33.07 0.97
C VAL A 359 13.62 -33.66 2.38
N MET A 360 14.77 -33.63 3.03
CA MET A 360 14.92 -34.02 4.44
C MET A 360 15.28 -32.79 5.28
N LYS A 361 14.56 -32.59 6.37
CA LYS A 361 14.76 -31.47 7.30
C LYS A 361 14.90 -31.97 8.72
N ILE A 362 15.82 -31.40 9.50
CA ILE A 362 15.94 -31.70 10.94
C ILE A 362 14.69 -31.24 11.69
N VAL A 363 14.25 -32.01 12.66
CA VAL A 363 13.17 -31.66 13.61
C VAL A 363 13.77 -31.48 14.99
N SER A 364 13.81 -30.21 15.44
CA SER A 364 14.31 -29.78 16.74
C SER A 364 13.60 -28.52 17.23
N PRO A 365 13.09 -28.46 18.45
CA PRO A 365 12.45 -27.25 18.99
C PRO A 365 13.40 -26.05 19.17
N GLN A 366 14.71 -26.33 19.32
CA GLN A 366 15.72 -25.29 19.57
C GLN A 366 16.36 -24.76 18.27
N ILE A 367 16.13 -25.39 17.11
CA ILE A 367 16.73 -25.00 15.83
C ILE A 367 15.69 -24.25 15.00
N LEU A 368 15.79 -22.94 15.01
CA LEU A 368 14.88 -22.07 14.25
C LEU A 368 15.30 -21.95 12.77
N HIS A 369 16.62 -21.86 12.49
CA HIS A 369 17.17 -21.75 11.14
C HIS A 369 17.88 -23.06 10.77
N LYS A 370 17.11 -23.99 10.19
CA LYS A 370 17.58 -25.35 9.88
C LYS A 370 18.75 -25.36 8.90
N THR A 371 18.77 -24.43 7.96
CA THR A 371 19.81 -24.32 6.92
C THR A 371 21.18 -23.95 7.51
N ASP A 372 21.22 -23.06 8.50
CA ASP A 372 22.46 -22.53 9.10
C ASP A 372 23.28 -23.63 9.82
N VAL A 373 22.59 -24.64 10.31
CA VAL A 373 23.21 -25.80 10.98
C VAL A 373 23.36 -27.02 10.05
N GLY A 374 23.18 -26.85 8.73
CA GLY A 374 23.21 -27.94 7.76
C GLY A 374 22.06 -28.94 7.94
N GLY A 375 20.96 -28.50 8.53
CA GLY A 375 19.78 -29.32 8.87
C GLY A 375 18.82 -29.58 7.72
N VAL A 376 19.17 -29.26 6.47
CA VAL A 376 18.34 -29.49 5.28
C VAL A 376 19.15 -30.15 4.18
N ARG A 377 18.54 -31.13 3.51
CA ARG A 377 19.06 -31.75 2.27
C ARG A 377 17.93 -31.81 1.25
N LEU A 378 18.22 -31.34 0.05
CA LEU A 378 17.31 -31.29 -1.08
C LEU A 378 17.64 -32.37 -2.10
N ASP A 379 16.67 -32.71 -2.94
CA ASP A 379 16.81 -33.59 -4.11
C ASP A 379 17.40 -34.97 -3.81
N LEU A 380 16.95 -35.58 -2.69
CA LEU A 380 17.36 -36.93 -2.34
C LEU A 380 16.60 -37.94 -3.17
N ARG A 381 17.34 -38.83 -3.83
CA ARG A 381 16.79 -39.86 -4.74
C ARG A 381 17.33 -41.24 -4.39
N GLY A 382 16.42 -42.10 -3.98
CA GLY A 382 16.77 -43.45 -3.59
C GLY A 382 17.09 -43.61 -2.09
N GLU A 383 17.02 -44.83 -1.63
CA GLU A 383 17.14 -45.20 -0.22
C GLU A 383 18.52 -44.90 0.37
N GLU A 384 19.58 -45.10 -0.42
CA GLU A 384 20.97 -44.85 0.01
C GLU A 384 21.20 -43.35 0.25
N ASP A 385 20.67 -42.49 -0.63
CA ASP A 385 20.76 -41.03 -0.44
C ASP A 385 20.02 -40.59 0.82
N VAL A 386 18.82 -41.13 1.06
CA VAL A 386 18.00 -40.84 2.25
C VAL A 386 18.72 -41.29 3.53
N ALA A 387 19.26 -42.51 3.56
CA ALA A 387 19.99 -43.00 4.72
C ALA A 387 21.25 -42.17 5.01
N ARG A 388 22.04 -41.86 3.98
CA ARG A 388 23.22 -41.00 4.07
C ARG A 388 22.85 -39.57 4.58
N ALA A 389 21.84 -38.96 4.00
CA ALA A 389 21.36 -37.61 4.40
C ALA A 389 20.93 -37.57 5.87
N PHE A 390 20.26 -38.60 6.38
CA PHE A 390 19.88 -38.70 7.80
C PHE A 390 21.13 -38.61 8.70
N MET A 391 22.16 -39.38 8.38
CA MET A 391 23.42 -39.41 9.16
C MET A 391 24.15 -38.06 9.05
N GLU A 392 24.24 -37.47 7.88
CA GLU A 392 24.89 -36.20 7.65
C GLU A 392 24.19 -35.04 8.40
N ILE A 393 22.87 -34.93 8.28
CA ILE A 393 22.07 -33.90 8.95
C ILE A 393 22.22 -34.01 10.48
N THR A 394 22.02 -35.22 11.03
CA THR A 394 22.10 -35.42 12.48
C THR A 394 23.53 -35.20 13.01
N SER A 395 24.56 -35.60 12.28
CA SER A 395 25.96 -35.34 12.63
C SER A 395 26.29 -33.82 12.56
N SER A 396 25.86 -33.14 11.49
CA SER A 396 26.09 -31.70 11.34
C SER A 396 25.43 -30.89 12.47
N VAL A 397 24.18 -31.21 12.78
CA VAL A 397 23.44 -30.54 13.85
C VAL A 397 24.07 -30.77 15.22
N ARG A 398 24.48 -32.01 15.54
CA ARG A 398 25.19 -32.32 16.79
C ARG A 398 26.50 -31.54 16.93
N ARG A 399 27.19 -31.30 15.83
CA ARG A 399 28.44 -30.52 15.82
C ARG A 399 28.21 -29.02 15.97
N LEU A 400 27.22 -28.44 15.26
CA LEU A 400 27.00 -27.02 15.17
C LEU A 400 26.04 -26.47 16.26
N ALA A 401 25.19 -27.35 16.79
CA ALA A 401 24.24 -27.05 17.86
C ALA A 401 24.21 -28.17 18.90
N PRO A 402 25.32 -28.42 19.66
CA PRO A 402 25.48 -29.61 20.53
C PRO A 402 24.48 -29.70 21.67
N SER A 403 23.88 -28.57 22.07
CA SER A 403 22.86 -28.52 23.12
C SER A 403 21.42 -28.72 22.60
N ALA A 404 21.22 -28.76 21.27
CA ALA A 404 19.89 -28.92 20.71
C ALA A 404 19.42 -30.37 20.78
N TRP A 405 18.22 -30.58 21.30
CA TRP A 405 17.56 -31.87 21.26
C TRP A 405 17.05 -32.17 19.85
N ILE A 406 17.47 -33.33 19.29
CA ILE A 406 17.07 -33.76 17.97
C ILE A 406 15.95 -34.78 18.13
N ALA A 407 14.73 -34.44 17.73
CA ALA A 407 13.60 -35.38 17.71
C ALA A 407 13.73 -36.41 16.58
N GLY A 408 14.26 -36.00 15.43
CA GLY A 408 14.40 -36.81 14.23
C GLY A 408 14.49 -35.91 13.00
N VAL A 409 14.01 -36.42 11.86
CA VAL A 409 13.92 -35.70 10.61
C VAL A 409 12.48 -35.72 10.07
N SER A 410 12.12 -34.70 9.34
CA SER A 410 10.92 -34.65 8.48
C SER A 410 11.37 -34.94 7.05
N ILE A 411 10.72 -35.87 6.38
CA ILE A 411 10.90 -36.16 4.96
C ILE A 411 9.68 -35.68 4.23
N GLN A 412 9.88 -34.93 3.17
CA GLN A 412 8.81 -34.25 2.43
C GLN A 412 9.03 -34.48 0.93
N GLU A 413 7.94 -34.72 0.20
CA GLU A 413 7.97 -34.74 -1.26
C GLU A 413 8.54 -33.43 -1.80
N MET A 414 9.54 -33.55 -2.71
CA MET A 414 10.12 -32.35 -3.32
C MET A 414 9.20 -31.85 -4.42
N VAL A 415 8.66 -30.64 -4.20
CA VAL A 415 7.84 -29.97 -5.20
C VAL A 415 8.76 -29.18 -6.14
N THR A 416 8.63 -29.41 -7.43
CA THR A 416 9.38 -28.70 -8.46
C THR A 416 8.48 -27.72 -9.20
N GLY A 417 9.05 -26.59 -9.58
CA GLY A 417 8.31 -25.53 -10.27
C GLY A 417 7.58 -24.60 -9.30
N GLY A 418 6.72 -23.72 -9.85
CA GLY A 418 6.07 -22.70 -9.05
C GLY A 418 6.96 -21.47 -8.82
N ARG A 419 6.42 -20.50 -8.08
CA ARG A 419 7.14 -19.29 -7.62
C ARG A 419 7.02 -19.23 -6.10
N GLU A 420 8.13 -18.91 -5.46
CA GLU A 420 8.20 -18.80 -4.01
C GLU A 420 7.62 -17.46 -3.54
N LEU A 421 6.67 -17.54 -2.63
CA LEU A 421 6.04 -16.40 -1.97
C LEU A 421 6.27 -16.49 -0.46
N ILE A 422 6.09 -15.37 0.21
CA ILE A 422 5.96 -15.30 1.66
C ILE A 422 4.60 -14.71 2.02
N VAL A 423 3.92 -15.36 2.95
CA VAL A 423 2.72 -14.84 3.59
C VAL A 423 2.92 -14.91 5.09
N GLY A 424 2.90 -13.75 5.72
CA GLY A 424 3.10 -13.63 7.15
C GLY A 424 2.00 -12.84 7.84
N MET A 425 1.95 -12.97 9.15
CA MET A 425 1.15 -12.14 10.03
C MET A 425 1.93 -11.87 11.31
N SER A 426 1.89 -10.62 11.77
CA SER A 426 2.33 -10.24 13.12
C SER A 426 1.28 -9.35 13.77
N ARG A 427 1.18 -9.42 15.09
CA ARG A 427 0.17 -8.64 15.82
C ARG A 427 0.73 -7.27 16.20
N ASP A 428 0.12 -6.22 15.64
CA ASP A 428 0.42 -4.84 16.03
C ASP A 428 -0.42 -4.46 17.27
N PRO A 429 0.16 -3.79 18.26
CA PRO A 429 -0.54 -3.49 19.52
C PRO A 429 -1.73 -2.54 19.34
N GLN A 430 -1.74 -1.69 18.32
CA GLN A 430 -2.81 -0.71 18.06
C GLN A 430 -3.82 -1.21 17.02
N PHE A 431 -3.34 -1.85 15.96
CA PHE A 431 -4.16 -2.24 14.82
C PHE A 431 -4.56 -3.72 14.82
N GLY A 432 -3.96 -4.55 15.67
CA GLY A 432 -4.21 -6.00 15.70
C GLY A 432 -3.43 -6.74 14.61
N PRO A 433 -3.98 -7.83 14.02
CA PRO A 433 -3.22 -8.64 13.08
C PRO A 433 -2.87 -7.86 11.82
N LEU A 434 -1.56 -7.78 11.51
CA LEU A 434 -1.02 -7.15 10.33
C LEU A 434 -0.48 -8.23 9.38
N LEU A 435 -1.14 -8.42 8.26
CA LEU A 435 -0.73 -9.37 7.22
C LEU A 435 0.41 -8.78 6.41
N MET A 436 1.31 -9.66 5.99
CA MET A 436 2.42 -9.37 5.08
C MET A 436 2.36 -10.31 3.86
N PHE A 437 2.64 -9.79 2.69
CA PHE A 437 2.77 -10.55 1.44
C PHE A 437 3.97 -10.06 0.65
N GLY A 438 4.72 -10.99 0.03
CA GLY A 438 5.84 -10.67 -0.86
C GLY A 438 6.36 -11.88 -1.62
N LEU A 439 7.38 -11.66 -2.48
CA LEU A 439 8.15 -12.77 -3.04
C LEU A 439 8.99 -13.41 -1.94
N GLY A 440 9.09 -14.75 -1.95
CA GLY A 440 9.89 -15.54 -1.03
C GLY A 440 11.39 -15.54 -1.35
N GLY A 441 12.15 -16.30 -0.57
CA GLY A 441 13.58 -16.45 -0.71
C GLY A 441 14.36 -15.16 -0.46
N ILE A 442 15.49 -14.99 -1.12
CA ILE A 442 16.39 -13.82 -0.98
C ILE A 442 15.75 -12.47 -1.30
N TYR A 443 14.65 -12.47 -2.05
CA TYR A 443 13.97 -11.23 -2.45
C TYR A 443 13.37 -10.48 -1.26
N VAL A 444 12.84 -11.19 -0.26
CA VAL A 444 12.28 -10.55 0.95
C VAL A 444 13.37 -9.92 1.79
N GLU A 445 14.49 -10.64 2.00
CA GLU A 445 15.56 -10.18 2.89
C GLU A 445 16.31 -8.99 2.32
N VAL A 446 16.61 -9.00 1.01
CA VAL A 446 17.42 -7.99 0.34
C VAL A 446 16.58 -6.82 -0.16
N LEU A 447 15.49 -7.09 -0.90
CA LEU A 447 14.71 -6.06 -1.58
C LEU A 447 13.60 -5.46 -0.71
N LYS A 448 13.18 -6.16 0.37
CA LYS A 448 12.06 -5.76 1.25
C LYS A 448 10.80 -5.38 0.48
N ASP A 449 10.56 -6.07 -0.64
CA ASP A 449 9.44 -5.85 -1.53
C ASP A 449 8.20 -6.59 -1.01
N VAL A 450 7.52 -5.95 -0.08
CA VAL A 450 6.38 -6.50 0.66
C VAL A 450 5.24 -5.51 0.76
N SER A 451 4.03 -6.03 0.80
CA SER A 451 2.81 -5.28 1.06
C SER A 451 2.19 -5.68 2.41
N PHE A 452 1.42 -4.77 3.01
CA PHE A 452 0.80 -4.98 4.32
C PHE A 452 -0.68 -4.60 4.31
N ARG A 453 -1.51 -5.35 5.08
CA ARG A 453 -2.90 -4.99 5.39
C ARG A 453 -3.26 -5.39 6.82
N VAL A 454 -4.12 -4.62 7.46
CA VAL A 454 -4.72 -4.95 8.76
C VAL A 454 -5.86 -5.94 8.54
N ALA A 455 -5.90 -7.02 9.32
CA ALA A 455 -7.02 -7.96 9.28
C ALA A 455 -8.27 -7.41 10.00
N PRO A 456 -9.50 -7.74 9.56
CA PRO A 456 -9.79 -8.61 8.42
C PRO A 456 -9.60 -7.93 7.06
N VAL A 457 -9.07 -8.69 6.08
CA VAL A 457 -8.92 -8.20 4.70
C VAL A 457 -10.08 -8.70 3.84
N SER A 458 -10.56 -7.83 2.95
CA SER A 458 -11.49 -8.20 1.90
C SER A 458 -10.77 -8.86 0.71
N ARG A 459 -11.50 -9.50 -0.18
CA ARG A 459 -10.95 -10.03 -1.44
C ARG A 459 -10.29 -8.92 -2.28
N SER A 460 -10.83 -7.71 -2.26
CA SER A 460 -10.25 -6.54 -2.91
C SER A 460 -8.92 -6.13 -2.26
N ASP A 461 -8.89 -6.03 -0.92
CA ASP A 461 -7.65 -5.72 -0.19
C ASP A 461 -6.55 -6.74 -0.50
N ALA A 462 -6.89 -8.04 -0.50
CA ALA A 462 -5.94 -9.11 -0.81
C ALA A 462 -5.44 -9.04 -2.25
N GLY A 463 -6.31 -8.77 -3.22
CA GLY A 463 -5.94 -8.57 -4.62
C GLY A 463 -5.02 -7.36 -4.83
N GLU A 464 -5.29 -6.26 -4.12
CA GLU A 464 -4.42 -5.10 -4.12
C GLU A 464 -3.05 -5.40 -3.49
N MET A 465 -2.98 -6.15 -2.37
CA MET A 465 -1.72 -6.57 -1.77
C MET A 465 -0.82 -7.30 -2.78
N VAL A 466 -1.41 -8.21 -3.54
CA VAL A 466 -0.67 -9.01 -4.54
C VAL A 466 -0.09 -8.14 -5.64
N ARG A 467 -0.84 -7.13 -6.09
CA ARG A 467 -0.43 -6.24 -7.20
C ARG A 467 0.44 -5.07 -6.76
N GLU A 468 0.52 -4.79 -5.47
CA GLU A 468 1.28 -3.67 -4.90
C GLU A 468 2.79 -3.90 -4.86
N ILE A 469 3.24 -5.15 -4.77
CA ILE A 469 4.66 -5.46 -4.76
C ILE A 469 5.29 -5.12 -6.12
N ARG A 470 6.50 -4.57 -6.10
CA ARG A 470 7.25 -4.20 -7.32
C ARG A 470 7.53 -5.39 -8.21
N SER A 471 7.68 -6.55 -7.59
CA SER A 471 7.91 -7.83 -8.25
C SER A 471 6.64 -8.47 -8.84
N TRP A 472 5.46 -7.86 -8.72
CA TRP A 472 4.22 -8.33 -9.34
C TRP A 472 4.37 -8.77 -10.81
N PRO A 473 5.14 -8.08 -11.69
CA PRO A 473 5.33 -8.53 -13.07
C PRO A 473 5.92 -9.93 -13.19
N LEU A 474 6.64 -10.42 -12.18
CA LEU A 474 7.15 -11.80 -12.14
C LEU A 474 6.04 -12.83 -11.85
N LEU A 475 4.93 -12.42 -11.25
CA LEU A 475 3.74 -13.25 -11.03
C LEU A 475 2.78 -13.24 -12.21
N ALA A 476 2.79 -12.18 -13.00
CA ALA A 476 2.05 -12.09 -14.26
C ALA A 476 2.69 -12.94 -15.36
N ALA A 477 2.07 -12.96 -16.53
CA ALA A 477 2.68 -13.60 -17.71
C ALA A 477 3.93 -12.83 -18.15
N TYR A 478 5.09 -13.47 -18.08
CA TYR A 478 6.36 -12.84 -18.41
C TYR A 478 7.30 -13.81 -19.15
N ARG A 479 7.85 -13.38 -20.28
CA ARG A 479 8.82 -14.12 -21.10
C ARG A 479 8.44 -15.60 -21.35
N GLY A 480 7.18 -15.84 -21.74
CA GLY A 480 6.69 -17.19 -22.06
C GLY A 480 6.35 -18.09 -20.85
N ARG A 481 6.47 -17.58 -19.63
CA ARG A 481 5.98 -18.29 -18.44
C ARG A 481 4.50 -18.01 -18.23
N GLU A 482 3.73 -19.05 -17.91
CA GLU A 482 2.34 -18.92 -17.51
C GLU A 482 2.19 -18.02 -16.27
N PRO A 483 1.11 -17.23 -16.16
CA PRO A 483 0.85 -16.43 -14.96
C PRO A 483 0.67 -17.34 -13.74
N ALA A 484 1.04 -16.85 -12.57
CA ALA A 484 0.75 -17.47 -11.30
C ALA A 484 -0.75 -17.51 -11.03
N ASP A 485 -1.19 -18.40 -10.14
CA ASP A 485 -2.57 -18.47 -9.67
C ASP A 485 -2.88 -17.36 -8.66
N GLU A 486 -3.15 -16.15 -9.19
CA GLU A 486 -3.49 -14.99 -8.35
C GLU A 486 -4.72 -15.27 -7.47
N GLY A 487 -5.71 -16.00 -7.98
CA GLY A 487 -6.90 -16.34 -7.22
C GLY A 487 -6.59 -17.16 -5.99
N ALA A 488 -5.67 -18.12 -6.10
CA ALA A 488 -5.22 -18.94 -4.99
C ALA A 488 -4.37 -18.13 -3.98
N ILE A 489 -3.57 -17.16 -4.43
CA ILE A 489 -2.84 -16.26 -3.53
C ILE A 489 -3.81 -15.40 -2.72
N VAL A 490 -4.81 -14.79 -3.38
CA VAL A 490 -5.85 -13.98 -2.73
C VAL A 490 -6.59 -14.81 -1.67
N GLU A 491 -6.94 -16.05 -2.00
CA GLU A 491 -7.60 -16.96 -1.08
C GLU A 491 -6.72 -17.29 0.13
N ALA A 492 -5.41 -17.52 -0.07
CA ALA A 492 -4.45 -17.75 1.02
C ALA A 492 -4.39 -16.57 1.99
N LEU A 493 -4.33 -15.34 1.47
CA LEU A 493 -4.33 -14.12 2.28
C LEU A 493 -5.62 -13.98 3.09
N MET A 494 -6.79 -14.28 2.50
CA MET A 494 -8.06 -14.27 3.21
C MET A 494 -8.12 -15.33 4.32
N ARG A 495 -7.57 -16.53 4.09
CA ARG A 495 -7.48 -17.60 5.09
C ARG A 495 -6.58 -17.24 6.26
N VAL A 496 -5.39 -16.67 6.00
CA VAL A 496 -4.51 -16.16 7.06
C VAL A 496 -5.18 -15.02 7.83
N SER A 497 -5.87 -14.13 7.14
CA SER A 497 -6.65 -13.06 7.77
C SER A 497 -7.73 -13.62 8.70
N ARG A 498 -8.48 -14.63 8.25
CA ARG A 498 -9.53 -15.28 9.05
C ARG A 498 -8.93 -15.97 10.26
N LEU A 499 -7.89 -16.79 10.09
CA LEU A 499 -7.16 -17.46 11.17
C LEU A 499 -6.71 -16.47 12.24
N SER A 500 -6.12 -15.35 11.81
CA SER A 500 -5.61 -14.31 12.72
C SER A 500 -6.69 -13.58 13.53
N CYS A 501 -7.91 -13.51 12.97
CA CYS A 501 -9.06 -12.93 13.66
C CYS A 501 -9.73 -13.93 14.62
N ASP A 502 -9.78 -15.21 14.23
CA ASP A 502 -10.41 -16.27 15.02
C ASP A 502 -9.57 -16.61 16.27
N PHE A 503 -8.23 -16.50 16.17
CA PHE A 503 -7.31 -16.83 17.28
C PHE A 503 -6.46 -15.61 17.69
N PRO A 504 -6.92 -14.80 18.65
CA PRO A 504 -6.13 -13.69 19.18
C PRO A 504 -4.85 -14.14 19.89
N GLU A 505 -4.74 -15.39 20.27
CA GLU A 505 -3.55 -16.00 20.86
C GLU A 505 -2.38 -16.14 19.90
N ILE A 506 -2.63 -16.29 18.59
CA ILE A 506 -1.57 -16.35 17.56
C ILE A 506 -0.95 -14.95 17.42
N GLN A 507 0.32 -14.81 17.80
CA GLN A 507 1.06 -13.54 17.78
C GLN A 507 1.79 -13.33 16.45
N GLU A 508 2.41 -14.41 15.95
CA GLU A 508 3.12 -14.40 14.67
C GLU A 508 2.80 -15.67 13.89
N LEU A 509 2.70 -15.53 12.59
CA LEU A 509 2.56 -16.59 11.62
C LEU A 509 3.43 -16.27 10.41
N ASP A 510 4.19 -17.24 9.93
CA ASP A 510 5.00 -17.15 8.72
C ASP A 510 4.84 -18.43 7.90
N ILE A 511 4.49 -18.28 6.61
CA ILE A 511 4.46 -19.34 5.61
C ILE A 511 5.53 -18.98 4.59
N ASN A 512 6.68 -19.65 4.66
CA ASN A 512 7.86 -19.31 3.86
C ASN A 512 8.73 -20.55 3.56
N PRO A 513 8.74 -21.04 2.31
CA PRO A 513 7.98 -20.50 1.19
C PRO A 513 6.53 -21.03 1.07
N LEU A 514 5.66 -20.20 0.53
CA LEU A 514 4.39 -20.58 -0.07
C LEU A 514 4.62 -20.69 -1.59
N LEU A 515 4.54 -21.87 -2.18
CA LEU A 515 4.68 -22.04 -3.62
C LEU A 515 3.35 -21.74 -4.31
N VAL A 516 3.37 -20.83 -5.27
CA VAL A 516 2.24 -20.60 -6.17
C VAL A 516 2.52 -21.23 -7.52
N MET A 517 1.60 -22.05 -7.97
CA MET A 517 1.67 -22.73 -9.25
C MET A 517 1.10 -21.87 -10.38
N SER A 518 1.12 -22.37 -11.62
CA SER A 518 0.46 -21.72 -12.75
C SER A 518 -1.05 -21.60 -12.50
N LYS A 519 -1.68 -20.65 -13.17
CA LYS A 519 -3.11 -20.33 -13.05
C LYS A 519 -3.99 -21.60 -13.04
N GLY A 520 -4.86 -21.73 -12.03
CA GLY A 520 -5.76 -22.86 -11.82
C GLY A 520 -5.13 -24.08 -11.16
N LYS A 521 -3.82 -24.06 -10.82
CA LYS A 521 -3.13 -25.18 -10.14
C LYS A 521 -2.91 -24.94 -8.64
N GLY A 522 -3.33 -23.79 -8.12
CA GLY A 522 -3.35 -23.50 -6.69
C GLY A 522 -2.01 -23.15 -6.07
N ILE A 523 -1.91 -23.40 -4.76
CA ILE A 523 -0.78 -23.10 -3.89
C ILE A 523 -0.41 -24.33 -3.05
N LEU A 524 0.86 -24.36 -2.59
CA LEU A 524 1.35 -25.35 -1.61
C LEU A 524 2.20 -24.64 -0.55
N ALA A 525 1.86 -24.81 0.73
CA ALA A 525 2.71 -24.36 1.82
C ALA A 525 3.84 -25.38 2.04
N ILE A 526 5.08 -24.91 2.06
CA ILE A 526 6.26 -25.77 2.16
C ILE A 526 6.84 -25.78 3.56
N ASP A 527 6.87 -24.59 4.19
CA ASP A 527 7.30 -24.44 5.58
C ASP A 527 6.42 -23.40 6.27
N CYS A 528 6.21 -23.57 7.56
CA CYS A 528 5.41 -22.64 8.35
C CYS A 528 5.88 -22.59 9.80
N ARG A 529 5.67 -21.43 10.43
CA ARG A 529 5.96 -21.19 11.84
C ARG A 529 4.84 -20.40 12.46
N MET A 530 4.55 -20.69 13.72
CA MET A 530 3.61 -19.90 14.52
C MET A 530 4.11 -19.74 15.94
N THR A 531 3.82 -18.58 16.52
CA THR A 531 3.99 -18.31 17.94
C THR A 531 2.66 -17.93 18.57
N VAL A 532 2.48 -18.31 19.81
CA VAL A 532 1.27 -18.03 20.59
C VAL A 532 1.61 -17.37 21.91
N ALA A 533 0.69 -16.57 22.42
CA ALA A 533 0.70 -16.06 23.78
C ALA A 533 -0.75 -16.01 24.29
N GLU A 534 -0.93 -15.84 25.62
CA GLU A 534 -2.25 -15.57 26.15
C GLU A 534 -2.87 -14.36 25.43
N ALA A 535 -4.17 -14.43 25.17
CA ALA A 535 -4.88 -13.33 24.52
C ALA A 535 -4.76 -12.05 25.36
N PRO A 536 -4.52 -10.88 24.74
CA PRO A 536 -4.34 -9.61 25.43
C PRO A 536 -5.61 -9.13 26.14
#